data_24c2f7f8b0ee003ce0107fb9eb2cd7a4
#
_entry.id   24c2f7f8b0ee003ce0107fb9eb2cd7a4
#
_cell.length_a   1.000
_cell.length_b   1.000
_cell.length_c   1.000
_cell.angle_alpha   90.00
_cell.angle_beta   90.00
_cell.angle_gamma   90.00
#
_symmetry.space_group_name_H-M   'P 1'
#
loop_
_entity.id
_entity.type
_entity.pdbx_description
1 polymer ?
#
loop_
_entity_poly.entity_id
_entity_poly.type
_entity_poly.pdbx_seq_one_letter_code
_entity_poly.pdbx_strand_id
1 'polypeptide(L)'
;MEENLSLNFLEEIIEQGLREGTYKSILTRFPPEPNGYLHIGHAKSICLNFGLAKKYGGKTNLRFDDTNPVKEDTEYVDSIQQDIRWLGFEWAGVHYASDYFDQLYEWAVVLIKKGLAYVDDQTQEEIRLGRGTVTEPGKNSPYRDRTVEENLDLFERMKNGEFEDGSKVLRAKIDMAHPNMQFRDPIMYRILHADHHRTGSKWCIYPMYDYAHGQSDSIEHITHSICTLEFDIHRPLYDWFIQQLDIFPSHQYEFARLNINYTVMSKRKLLQLVKEHYVSGWDDPRMPTICGFRRRGYTPESIRNFCEDIGVAKRDNIIDYVRLENSLRDHLNKVAPRRMAVLNPVKLVIDNYPEGQTEMLSAINNPENEADGTRQVPFSRELYIEREDFMEEAPKKYFRLSLGREVRLRYAYFVTAQSVEKDADGNITCIHCTYDPATRGGDAPDGRKVKGTLHWVSAPHAIDAEVRMFDRLFATEAPDEAPEGKTFLDNLNPNSLQVLQHCKLEPALAEAHMTTNDKGIEEPMRFQFERMGYFCTDRDSTPDHLVFNRTCTLKDSWAKVKVEG
;
A
#
# COMPACT_ATOMS: atom_id res chain seq x y z
N MET A 1 -18.25 22.73 18.67
CA MET A 1 -17.76 21.82 19.73
C MET A 1 -16.55 21.14 19.13
N GLU A 2 -15.37 21.53 19.56
CA GLU A 2 -14.15 20.77 19.22
C GLU A 2 -14.32 19.38 19.83
N GLU A 3 -14.40 18.36 19.00
CA GLU A 3 -14.27 16.98 19.46
C GLU A 3 -12.93 16.87 20.15
N ASN A 4 -12.92 16.61 21.44
CA ASN A 4 -11.74 16.27 22.22
C ASN A 4 -11.24 14.89 21.74
N LEU A 5 -10.61 14.85 20.57
CA LEU A 5 -9.90 13.68 20.08
C LEU A 5 -8.79 13.39 21.09
N SER A 6 -8.85 12.24 21.74
CA SER A 6 -7.79 11.84 22.66
C SER A 6 -6.48 11.74 21.90
N LEU A 7 -5.43 12.40 22.42
CA LEU A 7 -4.10 12.34 21.85
C LEU A 7 -3.57 10.90 21.91
N ASN A 8 -2.84 10.48 20.89
CA ASN A 8 -2.04 9.27 21.00
C ASN A 8 -0.75 9.56 21.81
N PHE A 9 -0.07 8.52 22.25
CA PHE A 9 1.10 8.66 23.13
C PHE A 9 2.26 9.47 22.51
N LEU A 10 2.44 9.47 21.18
CA LEU A 10 3.46 10.29 20.52
C LEU A 10 3.06 11.75 20.52
N GLU A 11 1.81 12.05 20.33
CA GLU A 11 1.27 13.41 20.42
C GLU A 11 1.39 13.96 21.84
N GLU A 12 1.12 13.15 22.88
CA GLU A 12 1.32 13.54 24.28
C GLU A 12 2.78 13.90 24.55
N ILE A 13 3.73 13.08 24.06
CA ILE A 13 5.17 13.32 24.20
C ILE A 13 5.57 14.62 23.49
N ILE A 14 5.10 14.83 22.25
CA ILE A 14 5.41 16.03 21.47
C ILE A 14 4.86 17.28 22.17
N GLU A 15 3.61 17.26 22.61
CA GLU A 15 3.00 18.40 23.28
C GLU A 15 3.67 18.72 24.62
N GLN A 16 4.08 17.70 25.38
CA GLN A 16 4.84 17.88 26.60
C GLN A 16 6.18 18.56 26.32
N GLY A 17 6.96 18.04 25.36
CA GLY A 17 8.28 18.60 25.05
C GLY A 17 8.24 20.02 24.48
N LEU A 18 7.23 20.35 23.66
CA LEU A 18 6.99 21.72 23.18
C LEU A 18 6.64 22.67 24.34
N ARG A 19 5.80 22.24 25.28
CA ARG A 19 5.39 23.02 26.46
C ARG A 19 6.53 23.25 27.42
N GLU A 20 7.39 22.25 27.64
CA GLU A 20 8.56 22.32 28.50
C GLU A 20 9.75 23.04 27.83
N GLY A 21 9.67 23.32 26.54
CA GLY A 21 10.74 23.96 25.78
C GLY A 21 11.93 23.06 25.48
N THR A 22 11.77 21.74 25.57
CA THR A 22 12.82 20.77 25.24
C THR A 22 13.26 20.93 23.79
N TYR A 23 12.31 21.26 22.90
CA TYR A 23 12.54 21.66 21.51
C TYR A 23 11.52 22.72 21.08
N LYS A 24 11.91 23.56 20.12
CA LYS A 24 11.05 24.64 19.61
C LYS A 24 10.10 24.18 18.50
N SER A 25 10.47 23.16 17.76
CA SER A 25 9.70 22.52 16.71
C SER A 25 10.14 21.07 16.59
N ILE A 26 9.31 20.24 15.97
CA ILE A 26 9.66 18.84 15.74
C ILE A 26 10.28 18.65 14.36
N LEU A 27 11.25 17.75 14.30
CA LEU A 27 11.83 17.23 13.07
C LEU A 27 11.81 15.70 13.15
N THR A 28 11.07 15.10 12.25
CA THR A 28 10.99 13.64 12.08
C THR A 28 11.74 13.22 10.82
N ARG A 29 11.83 11.93 10.56
CA ARG A 29 12.36 11.40 9.30
C ARG A 29 11.68 10.10 8.91
N PHE A 30 11.64 9.83 7.61
CA PHE A 30 11.33 8.53 7.06
C PHE A 30 12.61 7.97 6.42
N PRO A 31 13.19 6.85 6.95
CA PRO A 31 14.49 6.36 6.55
C PRO A 31 14.41 5.02 5.77
N PRO A 32 13.84 4.97 4.57
CA PRO A 32 13.73 3.71 3.83
C PRO A 32 15.10 3.23 3.32
N GLU A 33 15.33 1.91 3.34
CA GLU A 33 16.39 1.31 2.55
C GLU A 33 15.98 1.33 1.06
N PRO A 34 16.84 1.83 0.13
CA PRO A 34 16.51 1.88 -1.30
C PRO A 34 16.71 0.51 -1.97
N ASN A 35 16.04 -0.52 -1.48
CA ASN A 35 16.23 -1.91 -1.85
C ASN A 35 14.91 -2.64 -2.17
N GLY A 36 13.81 -1.93 -2.37
CA GLY A 36 12.50 -2.46 -2.72
C GLY A 36 11.41 -1.41 -2.78
N TYR A 37 10.26 -1.81 -3.31
CA TYR A 37 9.07 -0.99 -3.37
C TYR A 37 8.40 -0.85 -2.00
N LEU A 38 7.79 0.30 -1.73
CA LEU A 38 7.04 0.55 -0.51
C LEU A 38 5.71 -0.21 -0.52
N HIS A 39 5.31 -0.70 0.66
CA HIS A 39 4.02 -1.38 0.87
C HIS A 39 3.18 -0.63 1.92
N ILE A 40 1.97 -1.12 2.18
CA ILE A 40 1.01 -0.48 3.10
C ILE A 40 1.56 -0.28 4.52
N GLY A 41 2.47 -1.13 4.99
CA GLY A 41 3.16 -0.94 6.27
C GLY A 41 4.03 0.31 6.29
N HIS A 42 4.73 0.60 5.18
CA HIS A 42 5.48 1.85 5.02
C HIS A 42 4.55 3.06 4.92
N ALA A 43 3.38 2.93 4.29
CA ALA A 43 2.39 4.01 4.23
C ALA A 43 1.96 4.44 5.63
N LYS A 44 1.77 3.51 6.58
CA LYS A 44 1.49 3.84 7.99
C LYS A 44 2.61 4.68 8.60
N SER A 45 3.87 4.29 8.42
CA SER A 45 5.02 5.03 8.93
C SER A 45 5.16 6.42 8.30
N ILE A 46 4.93 6.52 6.98
CA ILE A 46 4.93 7.80 6.26
C ILE A 46 3.83 8.72 6.80
N CYS A 47 2.59 8.24 6.86
CA CYS A 47 1.47 9.01 7.38
C CYS A 47 1.71 9.48 8.81
N LEU A 48 2.33 8.65 9.65
CA LEU A 48 2.66 9.00 11.03
C LEU A 48 3.72 10.10 11.11
N ASN A 49 4.88 9.90 10.47
CA ASN A 49 5.99 10.87 10.53
C ASN A 49 5.62 12.22 9.92
N PHE A 50 5.09 12.22 8.70
CA PHE A 50 4.68 13.44 8.01
C PHE A 50 3.42 14.07 8.62
N GLY A 51 2.48 13.25 9.10
CA GLY A 51 1.25 13.71 9.74
C GLY A 51 1.53 14.43 11.05
N LEU A 52 2.38 13.87 11.92
CA LEU A 52 2.80 14.53 13.16
C LEU A 52 3.53 15.84 12.88
N ALA A 53 4.49 15.84 11.96
CA ALA A 53 5.20 17.04 11.57
C ALA A 53 4.24 18.13 11.09
N LYS A 54 3.31 17.80 10.21
CA LYS A 54 2.30 18.73 9.71
C LYS A 54 1.39 19.26 10.82
N LYS A 55 0.93 18.39 11.73
CA LYS A 55 0.04 18.76 12.84
C LYS A 55 0.70 19.76 13.79
N TYR A 56 1.97 19.61 14.07
CA TYR A 56 2.73 20.44 15.03
C TYR A 56 3.61 21.49 14.36
N GLY A 57 3.40 21.81 13.08
CA GLY A 57 4.15 22.84 12.35
C GLY A 57 5.64 22.53 12.20
N GLY A 58 6.01 21.27 12.29
CA GLY A 58 7.38 20.77 12.13
C GLY A 58 7.69 20.36 10.69
N LYS A 59 8.73 19.55 10.53
CA LYS A 59 9.22 19.06 9.23
C LYS A 59 9.56 17.58 9.31
N THR A 60 9.64 16.94 8.12
CA THR A 60 10.08 15.56 7.97
C THR A 60 11.15 15.48 6.90
N ASN A 61 12.27 14.83 7.20
CA ASN A 61 13.30 14.50 6.21
C ASN A 61 13.03 13.14 5.57
N LEU A 62 13.40 13.00 4.31
CA LEU A 62 13.55 11.71 3.64
C LEU A 62 15.04 11.35 3.67
N ARG A 63 15.41 10.28 4.37
CA ARG A 63 16.78 9.79 4.41
C ARG A 63 16.85 8.37 3.91
N PHE A 64 17.52 8.15 2.79
CA PHE A 64 17.80 6.81 2.32
C PHE A 64 18.88 6.16 3.19
N ASP A 65 18.55 5.02 3.80
CA ASP A 65 19.52 4.20 4.51
C ASP A 65 20.27 3.33 3.51
N ASP A 66 21.28 3.91 2.91
CA ASP A 66 22.13 3.32 1.87
C ASP A 66 23.50 2.87 2.44
N THR A 67 23.49 2.25 3.61
CA THR A 67 24.70 1.72 4.27
C THR A 67 25.19 0.40 3.66
N ASN A 68 24.38 -0.28 2.86
CA ASN A 68 24.71 -1.58 2.26
C ASN A 68 24.90 -1.49 0.74
N PRO A 69 26.14 -1.50 0.21
CA PRO A 69 26.42 -1.21 -1.20
C PRO A 69 25.86 -2.23 -2.20
N VAL A 70 25.55 -3.46 -1.77
CA VAL A 70 25.18 -4.57 -2.68
C VAL A 70 23.68 -4.73 -2.92
N LYS A 71 22.84 -3.87 -2.35
CA LYS A 71 21.38 -4.06 -2.38
C LYS A 71 20.60 -2.86 -2.91
N GLU A 72 21.25 -1.82 -3.36
CA GLU A 72 20.65 -0.51 -3.61
C GLU A 72 20.54 -0.22 -5.10
N ASP A 73 19.37 0.29 -5.52
CA ASP A 73 19.09 0.66 -6.90
C ASP A 73 18.38 2.01 -6.98
N THR A 74 18.73 2.80 -7.98
CA THR A 74 18.12 4.11 -8.26
C THR A 74 16.63 3.99 -8.59
N GLU A 75 16.19 2.88 -9.18
CA GLU A 75 14.77 2.59 -9.43
C GLU A 75 13.94 2.67 -8.13
N TYR A 76 14.46 2.11 -7.05
CA TYR A 76 13.76 2.16 -5.76
C TYR A 76 13.75 3.55 -5.15
N VAL A 77 14.83 4.32 -5.29
CA VAL A 77 14.89 5.72 -4.85
C VAL A 77 13.79 6.55 -5.52
N ASP A 78 13.63 6.42 -6.83
CA ASP A 78 12.62 7.15 -7.60
C ASP A 78 11.20 6.71 -7.22
N SER A 79 10.98 5.40 -7.10
CA SER A 79 9.67 4.85 -6.69
C SER A 79 9.26 5.30 -5.28
N ILE A 80 10.20 5.30 -4.34
CA ILE A 80 9.96 5.75 -2.96
C ILE A 80 9.54 7.23 -2.93
N GLN A 81 10.26 8.08 -3.65
CA GLN A 81 9.92 9.50 -3.75
C GLN A 81 8.56 9.72 -4.40
N GLN A 82 8.25 8.99 -5.47
CA GLN A 82 6.96 9.06 -6.14
C GLN A 82 5.82 8.65 -5.19
N ASP A 83 5.98 7.57 -4.44
CA ASP A 83 4.96 7.06 -3.52
C ASP A 83 4.67 8.04 -2.37
N ILE A 84 5.70 8.67 -1.80
CA ILE A 84 5.53 9.70 -0.76
C ILE A 84 4.76 10.90 -1.30
N ARG A 85 5.13 11.39 -2.49
CA ARG A 85 4.44 12.51 -3.15
C ARG A 85 3.00 12.14 -3.49
N TRP A 86 2.78 10.92 -3.97
CA TRP A 86 1.42 10.44 -4.25
C TRP A 86 0.56 10.39 -3.00
N LEU A 87 1.10 9.97 -1.86
CA LEU A 87 0.39 10.02 -0.57
C LEU A 87 0.07 11.45 -0.10
N GLY A 88 0.54 12.48 -0.80
CA GLY A 88 0.25 13.88 -0.50
C GLY A 88 1.24 14.53 0.44
N PHE A 89 2.44 13.99 0.59
CA PHE A 89 3.48 14.51 1.46
C PHE A 89 4.68 15.04 0.69
N GLU A 90 5.38 15.98 1.32
CA GLU A 90 6.63 16.54 0.85
C GLU A 90 7.64 16.59 2.01
N TRP A 91 8.88 16.29 1.70
CA TRP A 91 9.97 16.31 2.67
C TRP A 91 10.67 17.65 2.73
N ALA A 92 11.33 17.93 3.86
CA ALA A 92 12.13 19.15 4.03
C ALA A 92 13.50 19.05 3.35
N GLY A 93 14.08 17.88 3.32
CA GLY A 93 15.35 17.57 2.66
C GLY A 93 15.45 16.10 2.30
N VAL A 94 16.24 15.78 1.27
CA VAL A 94 16.64 14.43 0.90
C VAL A 94 18.07 14.22 1.37
N HIS A 95 18.29 13.18 2.13
CA HIS A 95 19.58 12.81 2.70
C HIS A 95 19.88 11.34 2.41
N TYR A 96 21.13 10.98 2.50
CA TYR A 96 21.59 9.59 2.37
C TYR A 96 22.53 9.29 3.54
N ALA A 97 22.45 8.09 4.09
CA ALA A 97 23.39 7.66 5.13
C ALA A 97 24.85 7.75 4.64
N SER A 98 25.07 7.50 3.33
CA SER A 98 26.38 7.64 2.69
C SER A 98 26.93 9.06 2.66
N ASP A 99 26.10 10.11 2.80
CA ASP A 99 26.56 11.49 2.94
C ASP A 99 27.37 11.69 4.23
N TYR A 100 27.16 10.83 5.21
CA TYR A 100 27.73 10.93 6.56
C TYR A 100 28.89 9.97 6.80
N PHE A 101 29.33 9.18 5.82
CA PHE A 101 30.37 8.16 6.01
C PHE A 101 31.69 8.73 6.55
N ASP A 102 32.11 9.90 6.06
CA ASP A 102 33.31 10.56 6.59
C ASP A 102 33.15 10.91 8.09
N GLN A 103 32.03 11.51 8.48
CA GLN A 103 31.75 11.87 9.88
C GLN A 103 31.59 10.63 10.78
N LEU A 104 30.91 9.60 10.27
CA LEU A 104 30.75 8.33 11.00
C LEU A 104 32.11 7.66 11.26
N TYR A 105 33.02 7.71 10.28
CA TYR A 105 34.39 7.22 10.44
C TYR A 105 35.15 8.01 11.53
N GLU A 106 35.08 9.33 11.50
CA GLU A 106 35.72 10.18 12.52
C GLU A 106 35.20 9.87 13.92
N TRP A 107 33.89 9.67 14.07
CA TRP A 107 33.28 9.32 15.36
C TRP A 107 33.67 7.91 15.81
N ALA A 108 33.84 6.97 14.92
CA ALA A 108 34.40 5.65 15.26
C ALA A 108 35.83 5.77 15.79
N VAL A 109 36.66 6.63 15.20
CA VAL A 109 38.01 6.96 15.70
C VAL A 109 37.95 7.57 17.10
N VAL A 110 36.98 8.47 17.36
CA VAL A 110 36.76 9.03 18.71
C VAL A 110 36.44 7.93 19.72
N LEU A 111 35.57 6.99 19.40
CA LEU A 111 35.23 5.86 20.28
C LEU A 111 36.44 4.95 20.54
N ILE A 112 37.28 4.70 19.54
CA ILE A 112 38.55 3.95 19.72
C ILE A 112 39.46 4.70 20.71
N LYS A 113 39.66 6.01 20.52
CA LYS A 113 40.48 6.86 21.40
C LYS A 113 39.99 6.87 22.86
N LYS A 114 38.67 6.75 23.06
CA LYS A 114 38.05 6.63 24.38
C LYS A 114 38.16 5.20 24.97
N GLY A 115 38.72 4.24 24.25
CA GLY A 115 38.77 2.84 24.66
C GLY A 115 37.42 2.13 24.60
N LEU A 116 36.46 2.65 23.82
CA LEU A 116 35.10 2.18 23.71
C LEU A 116 34.82 1.40 22.40
N ALA A 117 35.86 1.16 21.61
CA ALA A 117 35.78 0.32 20.42
C ALA A 117 37.13 -0.39 20.17
N TYR A 118 37.07 -1.55 19.55
CA TYR A 118 38.24 -2.36 19.22
C TYR A 118 38.06 -3.11 17.90
N VAL A 119 39.16 -3.39 17.21
CA VAL A 119 39.19 -4.24 16.03
C VAL A 119 39.26 -5.69 16.46
N ASP A 120 38.36 -6.50 15.91
CA ASP A 120 38.22 -7.93 16.19
C ASP A 120 38.51 -8.74 14.93
N ASP A 121 39.41 -9.72 15.04
CA ASP A 121 39.80 -10.60 13.94
C ASP A 121 38.99 -11.90 13.90
N GLN A 122 38.00 -12.04 14.79
CA GLN A 122 37.09 -13.18 14.78
C GLN A 122 36.21 -13.17 13.52
N THR A 123 35.93 -14.35 13.01
CA THR A 123 34.96 -14.55 11.93
C THR A 123 33.55 -14.25 12.43
N GLN A 124 32.63 -14.03 11.50
CA GLN A 124 31.21 -13.81 11.82
C GLN A 124 30.63 -14.95 12.66
N GLU A 125 31.02 -16.19 12.37
CA GLU A 125 30.55 -17.36 13.12
C GLU A 125 31.11 -17.40 14.56
N GLU A 126 32.39 -17.10 14.74
CA GLU A 126 33.00 -17.00 16.07
C GLU A 126 32.36 -15.91 16.92
N ILE A 127 32.07 -14.74 16.32
CA ILE A 127 31.37 -13.64 17.00
C ILE A 127 29.94 -14.10 17.37
N ARG A 128 29.23 -14.76 16.45
CA ARG A 128 27.88 -15.26 16.71
C ARG A 128 27.85 -16.24 17.89
N LEU A 129 28.75 -17.20 17.90
CA LEU A 129 28.89 -18.19 18.98
C LEU A 129 29.35 -17.52 20.29
N GLY A 130 30.28 -16.57 20.20
CA GLY A 130 30.81 -15.84 21.34
C GLY A 130 29.80 -14.93 22.02
N ARG A 131 28.73 -14.49 21.34
CA ARG A 131 27.67 -13.66 21.95
C ARG A 131 26.82 -14.36 23.01
N GLY A 132 26.83 -15.70 23.04
CA GLY A 132 25.97 -16.46 23.94
C GLY A 132 24.51 -16.46 23.53
N THR A 133 23.63 -16.66 24.50
CA THR A 133 22.17 -16.71 24.29
C THR A 133 21.48 -15.73 25.24
N VAL A 134 20.15 -15.63 25.18
CA VAL A 134 19.38 -14.80 26.13
C VAL A 134 19.51 -15.28 27.57
N THR A 135 19.83 -16.55 27.79
CA THR A 135 20.00 -17.17 29.11
C THR A 135 21.46 -17.40 29.52
N GLU A 136 22.39 -17.31 28.58
CA GLU A 136 23.81 -17.51 28.82
C GLU A 136 24.61 -16.27 28.42
N PRO A 137 25.53 -15.79 29.25
CA PRO A 137 26.38 -14.63 28.94
C PRO A 137 27.28 -14.95 27.76
N GLY A 138 27.68 -13.91 27.04
CA GLY A 138 28.70 -14.00 26.01
C GLY A 138 30.12 -14.13 26.61
N LYS A 139 31.09 -14.37 25.74
CA LYS A 139 32.51 -14.45 26.04
C LYS A 139 33.26 -13.30 25.38
N ASN A 140 34.20 -12.71 26.13
CA ASN A 140 35.06 -11.68 25.56
C ASN A 140 35.87 -12.23 24.38
N SER A 141 36.01 -11.43 23.34
CA SER A 141 36.93 -11.72 22.24
C SER A 141 38.38 -11.72 22.74
N PRO A 142 39.26 -12.59 22.25
CA PRO A 142 40.70 -12.53 22.55
C PRO A 142 41.32 -11.22 22.08
N TYR A 143 40.71 -10.46 21.21
CA TYR A 143 41.20 -9.17 20.69
C TYR A 143 40.63 -7.94 21.42
N ARG A 144 39.76 -8.16 22.40
CA ARG A 144 39.04 -7.08 23.10
C ARG A 144 39.93 -6.11 23.84
N ASP A 145 41.08 -6.57 24.28
CA ASP A 145 42.02 -5.79 25.12
C ASP A 145 43.23 -5.27 24.33
N ARG A 146 43.14 -5.19 22.99
CA ARG A 146 44.13 -4.46 22.18
C ARG A 146 44.23 -3.01 22.64
N THR A 147 45.45 -2.45 22.54
CA THR A 147 45.69 -1.04 22.90
C THR A 147 44.94 -0.09 21.95
N VAL A 148 44.75 1.14 22.36
CA VAL A 148 44.15 2.20 21.56
C VAL A 148 44.95 2.40 20.27
N GLU A 149 46.27 2.39 20.36
CA GLU A 149 47.20 2.60 19.24
C GLU A 149 47.06 1.47 18.20
N GLU A 150 47.03 0.21 18.66
CA GLU A 150 46.82 -0.95 17.77
C GLU A 150 45.47 -0.88 17.06
N ASN A 151 44.41 -0.52 17.79
CA ASN A 151 43.07 -0.40 17.20
C ASN A 151 43.00 0.74 16.18
N LEU A 152 43.64 1.88 16.43
CA LEU A 152 43.71 2.98 15.47
C LEU A 152 44.45 2.60 14.20
N ASP A 153 45.63 1.95 14.32
CA ASP A 153 46.40 1.46 13.18
C ASP A 153 45.59 0.46 12.35
N LEU A 154 45.00 -0.54 12.99
CA LEU A 154 44.21 -1.57 12.32
C LEU A 154 42.95 -0.99 11.62
N PHE A 155 42.27 -0.06 12.26
CA PHE A 155 41.05 0.54 11.69
C PHE A 155 41.36 1.43 10.47
N GLU A 156 42.47 2.18 10.51
CA GLU A 156 42.97 2.94 9.35
C GLU A 156 43.34 2.00 8.19
N ARG A 157 44.02 0.89 8.47
CA ARG A 157 44.40 -0.13 7.46
C ARG A 157 43.17 -0.85 6.91
N MET A 158 42.14 -1.08 7.72
CA MET A 158 40.84 -1.59 7.22
C MET A 158 40.25 -0.63 6.19
N LYS A 159 40.24 0.69 6.47
CA LYS A 159 39.76 1.71 5.54
C LYS A 159 40.60 1.75 4.25
N ASN A 160 41.90 1.54 4.36
CA ASN A 160 42.83 1.57 3.22
C ASN A 160 42.78 0.28 2.35
N GLY A 161 41.93 -0.69 2.70
CA GLY A 161 41.74 -1.92 1.90
C GLY A 161 42.84 -2.95 2.03
N GLU A 162 43.59 -2.93 3.14
CA GLU A 162 44.71 -3.88 3.35
C GLU A 162 44.23 -5.27 3.76
N PHE A 163 42.97 -5.46 4.11
CA PHE A 163 42.41 -6.70 4.63
C PHE A 163 41.25 -7.21 3.77
N GLU A 164 41.13 -8.55 3.70
CA GLU A 164 40.05 -9.21 2.96
C GLU A 164 38.69 -9.07 3.68
N ASP A 165 37.61 -9.25 2.91
CA ASP A 165 36.25 -9.29 3.42
C ASP A 165 36.08 -10.33 4.52
N GLY A 166 35.43 -9.96 5.61
CA GLY A 166 35.15 -10.83 6.74
C GLY A 166 36.35 -11.14 7.66
N SER A 167 37.58 -10.63 7.34
CA SER A 167 38.77 -10.89 8.16
C SER A 167 38.81 -10.06 9.44
N LYS A 168 38.20 -8.90 9.45
CA LYS A 168 38.17 -7.99 10.62
C LYS A 168 36.86 -7.20 10.64
N VAL A 169 36.44 -6.85 11.86
CA VAL A 169 35.35 -5.93 12.14
C VAL A 169 35.75 -4.92 13.21
N LEU A 170 35.09 -3.77 13.26
CA LEU A 170 35.16 -2.88 14.41
C LEU A 170 33.97 -3.16 15.31
N ARG A 171 34.21 -3.37 16.61
CA ARG A 171 33.17 -3.63 17.60
C ARG A 171 33.18 -2.55 18.69
N ALA A 172 31.99 -2.17 19.17
CA ALA A 172 31.88 -1.39 20.39
C ALA A 172 32.28 -2.25 21.59
N LYS A 173 33.01 -1.65 22.56
CA LYS A 173 33.44 -2.31 23.78
C LYS A 173 32.49 -1.92 24.94
N ILE A 174 31.50 -2.78 25.19
CA ILE A 174 30.45 -2.50 26.18
C ILE A 174 30.45 -3.58 27.28
N ASP A 175 29.68 -4.66 27.10
CA ASP A 175 29.56 -5.72 28.10
C ASP A 175 29.04 -7.02 27.47
N MET A 176 29.90 -8.03 27.37
CA MET A 176 29.56 -9.33 26.80
C MET A 176 28.61 -10.16 27.67
N ALA A 177 28.37 -9.78 28.92
CA ALA A 177 27.42 -10.42 29.84
C ALA A 177 26.08 -9.70 29.95
N HIS A 178 25.90 -8.58 29.22
CA HIS A 178 24.71 -7.76 29.32
C HIS A 178 23.42 -8.58 28.91
N PRO A 179 22.32 -8.46 29.67
CA PRO A 179 21.08 -9.17 29.34
C PRO A 179 20.50 -8.79 27.98
N ASN A 180 20.58 -7.52 27.59
CA ASN A 180 20.26 -7.10 26.22
C ASN A 180 21.43 -7.47 25.29
N MET A 181 21.17 -8.41 24.38
CA MET A 181 22.19 -8.91 23.45
C MET A 181 22.74 -7.84 22.49
N GLN A 182 22.03 -6.73 22.29
CA GLN A 182 22.52 -5.61 21.47
C GLN A 182 23.70 -4.88 22.12
N PHE A 183 23.90 -5.02 23.44
CA PHE A 183 25.04 -4.47 24.18
C PHE A 183 26.26 -5.40 24.25
N ARG A 184 26.16 -6.62 23.73
CA ARG A 184 27.26 -7.59 23.76
C ARG A 184 28.25 -7.32 22.64
N ASP A 185 29.02 -6.26 22.80
CA ASP A 185 30.04 -5.74 21.88
C ASP A 185 29.58 -5.79 20.41
N PRO A 186 28.58 -4.97 20.02
CA PRO A 186 28.00 -4.99 18.68
C PRO A 186 29.02 -4.57 17.63
N ILE A 187 28.86 -5.11 16.41
CA ILE A 187 29.67 -4.73 15.26
C ILE A 187 29.25 -3.32 14.80
N MET A 188 30.24 -2.44 14.65
CA MET A 188 30.07 -1.07 14.14
C MET A 188 30.42 -0.97 12.65
N TYR A 189 31.51 -1.61 12.22
CA TYR A 189 31.99 -1.62 10.84
C TYR A 189 32.37 -3.03 10.39
N ARG A 190 32.13 -3.30 9.11
CA ARG A 190 32.59 -4.51 8.41
C ARG A 190 33.40 -4.13 7.19
N ILE A 191 34.31 -5.03 6.77
CA ILE A 191 35.03 -4.92 5.48
C ILE A 191 34.15 -5.53 4.40
N LEU A 192 33.96 -4.79 3.31
CA LEU A 192 33.26 -5.24 2.12
C LEU A 192 33.78 -4.50 0.88
N HIS A 193 34.54 -5.20 0.03
CA HIS A 193 35.02 -4.65 -1.24
C HIS A 193 33.90 -4.71 -2.29
N ALA A 194 33.09 -3.70 -2.32
CA ALA A 194 31.99 -3.54 -3.26
C ALA A 194 31.82 -2.05 -3.60
N ASP A 195 31.47 -1.77 -4.86
CA ASP A 195 31.16 -0.41 -5.28
C ASP A 195 29.80 0.03 -4.69
N HIS A 196 29.79 1.21 -4.11
CA HIS A 196 28.58 1.82 -3.59
C HIS A 196 27.93 2.72 -4.64
N HIS A 197 26.61 2.70 -4.78
CA HIS A 197 25.89 3.42 -5.83
C HIS A 197 26.15 4.94 -5.86
N ARG A 198 26.55 5.55 -4.73
CA ARG A 198 26.87 6.99 -4.64
C ARG A 198 28.34 7.30 -4.41
N THR A 199 29.03 6.51 -3.59
CA THR A 199 30.43 6.79 -3.23
C THR A 199 31.43 6.00 -4.07
N GLY A 200 30.95 5.10 -4.94
CA GLY A 200 31.80 4.27 -5.79
C GLY A 200 32.74 3.40 -4.96
N SER A 201 34.00 3.33 -5.34
CA SER A 201 35.06 2.56 -4.68
C SER A 201 35.79 3.34 -3.57
N LYS A 202 35.27 4.50 -3.11
CA LYS A 202 35.92 5.30 -2.03
C LYS A 202 36.06 4.53 -0.73
N TRP A 203 35.11 3.68 -0.42
CA TRP A 203 35.04 2.92 0.82
C TRP A 203 35.12 1.41 0.58
N CYS A 204 35.79 0.70 1.46
CA CYS A 204 35.78 -0.76 1.58
C CYS A 204 35.42 -1.22 2.99
N ILE A 205 35.09 -0.27 3.89
CA ILE A 205 34.47 -0.54 5.19
C ILE A 205 33.14 0.20 5.23
N TYR A 206 32.11 -0.45 5.75
CA TYR A 206 30.76 0.09 5.82
C TYR A 206 30.20 0.00 7.22
N PRO A 207 29.55 1.07 7.70
CA PRO A 207 28.94 1.07 9.04
C PRO A 207 27.73 0.13 9.06
N MET A 208 27.53 -0.53 10.21
CA MET A 208 26.32 -1.30 10.48
C MET A 208 25.18 -0.37 10.87
N TYR A 209 23.96 -0.84 10.66
CA TYR A 209 22.73 -0.08 10.92
C TYR A 209 22.71 0.54 12.34
N ASP A 210 22.92 -0.28 13.37
CA ASP A 210 22.85 0.18 14.76
C ASP A 210 23.88 1.27 15.12
N TYR A 211 24.99 1.31 14.40
CA TYR A 211 25.96 2.38 14.55
C TYR A 211 25.59 3.64 13.75
N ALA A 212 25.18 3.48 12.49
CA ALA A 212 24.93 4.60 11.59
C ALA A 212 23.63 5.37 11.91
N HIS A 213 22.61 4.68 12.39
CA HIS A 213 21.25 5.19 12.47
C HIS A 213 21.09 6.37 13.44
N GLY A 214 21.49 6.21 14.69
CA GLY A 214 21.39 7.27 15.71
C GLY A 214 22.27 8.47 15.39
N GLN A 215 23.47 8.23 14.86
CA GLN A 215 24.39 9.28 14.47
C GLN A 215 23.87 10.08 13.26
N SER A 216 23.25 9.43 12.28
CA SER A 216 22.60 10.11 11.16
C SER A 216 21.44 10.98 11.65
N ASP A 217 20.63 10.48 12.57
CA ASP A 217 19.57 11.26 13.22
C ASP A 217 20.15 12.49 13.94
N SER A 218 21.26 12.32 14.65
CA SER A 218 21.93 13.39 15.37
C SER A 218 22.49 14.46 14.41
N ILE A 219 23.11 14.07 13.29
CA ILE A 219 23.63 15.01 12.28
C ILE A 219 22.48 15.87 11.71
N GLU A 220 21.34 15.25 11.45
CA GLU A 220 20.17 15.95 10.90
C GLU A 220 19.37 16.71 11.97
N HIS A 221 19.72 16.61 13.24
CA HIS A 221 18.99 17.19 14.38
C HIS A 221 17.55 16.66 14.49
N ILE A 222 17.34 15.37 14.19
CA ILE A 222 16.05 14.73 14.34
C ILE A 222 15.64 14.74 15.82
N THR A 223 14.50 15.34 16.13
CA THR A 223 13.99 15.39 17.50
C THR A 223 13.25 14.12 17.88
N HIS A 224 12.51 13.54 16.92
CA HIS A 224 11.70 12.34 17.12
C HIS A 224 12.05 11.31 16.06
N SER A 225 12.85 10.33 16.45
CA SER A 225 13.24 9.18 15.65
C SER A 225 12.18 8.09 15.83
N ILE A 226 11.16 8.06 14.96
CA ILE A 226 10.00 7.17 15.09
C ILE A 226 10.23 5.88 14.32
N CYS A 227 10.20 4.75 15.03
CA CYS A 227 10.48 3.40 14.53
C CYS A 227 9.36 2.42 14.89
N THR A 228 9.41 1.21 14.35
CA THR A 228 8.53 0.12 14.77
C THR A 228 9.04 -0.59 16.03
N LEU A 229 8.16 -1.29 16.76
CA LEU A 229 8.46 -1.95 18.05
C LEU A 229 9.62 -2.96 17.98
N GLU A 230 9.93 -3.50 16.83
CA GLU A 230 11.08 -4.40 16.66
C GLU A 230 12.42 -3.75 17.00
N PHE A 231 12.49 -2.42 17.00
CA PHE A 231 13.68 -1.63 17.37
C PHE A 231 13.72 -1.23 18.86
N ASP A 232 12.75 -1.62 19.68
CA ASP A 232 12.73 -1.30 21.11
C ASP A 232 13.99 -1.80 21.83
N ILE A 233 14.43 -3.02 21.52
CA ILE A 233 15.67 -3.60 22.08
C ILE A 233 16.93 -2.92 21.57
N HIS A 234 16.87 -2.17 20.46
CA HIS A 234 18.00 -1.41 19.89
C HIS A 234 18.12 0.00 20.47
N ARG A 235 17.03 0.59 21.01
CA ARG A 235 17.03 1.95 21.55
C ARG A 235 18.11 2.20 22.59
N PRO A 236 18.39 1.31 23.58
CA PRO A 236 19.46 1.55 24.55
C PRO A 236 20.83 1.71 23.88
N LEU A 237 21.12 0.95 22.82
CA LEU A 237 22.36 1.07 22.04
C LEU A 237 22.41 2.39 21.24
N TYR A 238 21.30 2.79 20.66
CA TYR A 238 21.12 4.08 20.01
C TYR A 238 21.48 5.24 20.97
N ASP A 239 20.90 5.24 22.17
CA ASP A 239 21.16 6.24 23.20
C ASP A 239 22.62 6.19 23.67
N TRP A 240 23.22 4.99 23.81
CA TRP A 240 24.59 4.82 24.23
C TRP A 240 25.58 5.50 23.26
N PHE A 241 25.46 5.31 21.96
CA PHE A 241 26.32 5.95 20.98
C PHE A 241 26.22 7.49 21.04
N ILE A 242 25.00 8.02 21.10
CA ILE A 242 24.76 9.47 21.17
C ILE A 242 25.43 10.06 22.44
N GLN A 243 25.26 9.39 23.58
CA GLN A 243 25.88 9.84 24.86
C GLN A 243 27.40 9.74 24.84
N GLN A 244 27.96 8.63 24.31
CA GLN A 244 29.41 8.45 24.30
C GLN A 244 30.11 9.44 23.35
N LEU A 245 29.43 9.85 22.29
CA LEU A 245 29.93 10.83 21.31
C LEU A 245 29.65 12.28 21.70
N ASP A 246 28.78 12.53 22.69
CA ASP A 246 28.32 13.86 23.10
C ASP A 246 27.78 14.69 21.93
N ILE A 247 26.91 14.09 21.14
CA ILE A 247 26.31 14.68 19.96
C ILE A 247 24.84 15.04 20.19
N PHE A 248 24.17 15.64 19.18
CA PHE A 248 22.78 16.09 19.31
C PHE A 248 21.88 14.96 19.86
N PRO A 249 21.11 15.22 20.94
CA PRO A 249 20.36 14.18 21.66
C PRO A 249 19.04 13.82 20.96
N SER A 250 19.12 13.26 19.75
CA SER A 250 17.99 12.61 19.11
C SER A 250 17.46 11.49 19.99
N HIS A 251 16.14 11.25 19.98
CA HIS A 251 15.54 10.19 20.77
C HIS A 251 14.63 9.31 19.92
N GLN A 252 14.74 7.99 20.12
CA GLN A 252 13.95 6.99 19.40
C GLN A 252 12.66 6.67 20.16
N TYR A 253 11.55 6.63 19.42
CA TYR A 253 10.22 6.24 19.88
C TYR A 253 9.68 5.12 19.02
N GLU A 254 9.08 4.10 19.63
CA GLU A 254 8.58 2.93 18.92
C GLU A 254 7.05 2.87 18.93
N PHE A 255 6.50 2.40 17.83
CA PHE A 255 5.08 2.12 17.67
C PHE A 255 4.84 0.75 17.02
N ALA A 256 3.65 0.17 17.24
CA ALA A 256 3.27 -1.11 16.64
C ALA A 256 3.23 -1.01 15.12
N ARG A 257 3.97 -1.89 14.44
CA ARG A 257 3.91 -2.00 12.98
C ARG A 257 2.50 -2.38 12.53
N LEU A 258 2.20 -2.13 11.26
CA LEU A 258 0.97 -2.61 10.65
C LEU A 258 1.07 -4.12 10.39
N ASN A 259 0.24 -4.89 11.08
CA ASN A 259 -0.07 -6.27 10.71
C ASN A 259 -1.51 -6.28 10.19
N ILE A 260 -1.72 -6.76 8.98
CA ILE A 260 -3.02 -6.81 8.32
C ILE A 260 -3.26 -8.23 7.81
N ASN A 261 -4.46 -8.77 8.05
CA ASN A 261 -4.79 -10.11 7.60
C ASN A 261 -4.91 -10.19 6.06
N TYR A 262 -4.98 -11.39 5.51
CA TYR A 262 -5.02 -11.69 4.07
C TYR A 262 -3.86 -11.09 3.26
N THR A 263 -2.75 -10.71 3.91
CA THR A 263 -1.67 -9.95 3.27
C THR A 263 -0.30 -10.47 3.70
N VAL A 264 0.61 -10.58 2.75
CA VAL A 264 2.04 -10.83 2.98
C VAL A 264 2.78 -9.53 2.75
N MET A 265 3.61 -9.11 3.72
CA MET A 265 4.44 -7.90 3.62
C MET A 265 5.94 -8.19 3.64
N SER A 266 6.33 -9.47 3.75
CA SER A 266 7.74 -9.88 3.67
C SER A 266 8.31 -9.58 2.29
N LYS A 267 9.31 -8.71 2.22
CA LYS A 267 10.00 -8.34 0.98
C LYS A 267 10.47 -9.56 0.17
N ARG A 268 11.06 -10.54 0.84
CA ARG A 268 11.53 -11.77 0.18
C ARG A 268 10.38 -12.53 -0.50
N LYS A 269 9.23 -12.64 0.18
CA LYS A 269 8.05 -13.32 -0.36
C LYS A 269 7.40 -12.52 -1.50
N LEU A 270 7.32 -11.19 -1.36
CA LEU A 270 6.83 -10.32 -2.43
C LEU A 270 7.72 -10.39 -3.68
N LEU A 271 9.04 -10.40 -3.49
CA LEU A 271 9.99 -10.59 -4.59
C LEU A 271 9.81 -11.96 -5.28
N GLN A 272 9.53 -13.02 -4.50
CA GLN A 272 9.27 -14.35 -5.03
C GLN A 272 8.01 -14.36 -5.90
N LEU A 273 6.92 -13.71 -5.47
CA LEU A 273 5.69 -13.59 -6.27
C LEU A 273 5.94 -12.93 -7.63
N VAL A 274 6.78 -11.89 -7.66
CA VAL A 274 7.16 -11.20 -8.90
C VAL A 274 8.07 -12.08 -9.78
N LYS A 275 9.12 -12.64 -9.21
CA LYS A 275 10.12 -13.45 -9.97
C LYS A 275 9.54 -14.73 -10.54
N GLU A 276 8.62 -15.37 -9.82
CA GLU A 276 7.98 -16.63 -10.22
C GLU A 276 6.68 -16.40 -11.00
N HIS A 277 6.37 -15.13 -11.35
CA HIS A 277 5.22 -14.72 -12.17
C HIS A 277 3.84 -15.09 -11.62
N TYR A 278 3.67 -15.14 -10.29
CA TYR A 278 2.35 -15.23 -9.66
C TYR A 278 1.57 -13.92 -9.79
N VAL A 279 2.29 -12.82 -9.94
CA VAL A 279 1.77 -11.48 -10.21
C VAL A 279 2.53 -10.86 -11.39
N SER A 280 1.94 -9.86 -12.05
CA SER A 280 2.51 -9.23 -13.24
C SER A 280 3.73 -8.35 -12.98
N GLY A 281 3.93 -7.93 -11.74
CA GLY A 281 5.03 -7.05 -11.32
C GLY A 281 4.79 -6.46 -9.95
N TRP A 282 5.63 -5.54 -9.55
CA TRP A 282 5.52 -4.85 -8.26
C TRP A 282 4.26 -3.98 -8.13
N ASP A 283 3.75 -3.50 -9.25
CA ASP A 283 2.53 -2.69 -9.34
C ASP A 283 1.28 -3.50 -9.72
N ASP A 284 1.35 -4.82 -9.68
CA ASP A 284 0.15 -5.66 -9.84
C ASP A 284 -0.94 -5.20 -8.85
N PRO A 285 -2.18 -4.98 -9.31
CA PRO A 285 -3.28 -4.53 -8.44
C PRO A 285 -3.60 -5.43 -7.25
N ARG A 286 -3.04 -6.63 -7.17
CA ARG A 286 -3.19 -7.56 -6.03
C ARG A 286 -2.07 -7.43 -5.01
N MET A 287 -0.98 -6.74 -5.36
CA MET A 287 0.17 -6.55 -4.48
C MET A 287 -0.14 -5.49 -3.40
N PRO A 288 0.38 -5.67 -2.17
CA PRO A 288 0.19 -4.70 -1.08
C PRO A 288 1.15 -3.51 -1.18
N THR A 289 1.78 -3.30 -2.31
CA THR A 289 2.65 -2.16 -2.61
C THR A 289 1.84 -0.89 -2.84
N ILE A 290 2.40 0.26 -2.54
CA ILE A 290 1.72 1.55 -2.76
C ILE A 290 1.43 1.75 -4.25
N CYS A 291 2.38 1.42 -5.14
CA CYS A 291 2.17 1.46 -6.58
C CYS A 291 1.09 0.47 -7.05
N GLY A 292 0.98 -0.71 -6.43
CA GLY A 292 -0.08 -1.67 -6.70
C GLY A 292 -1.46 -1.14 -6.30
N PHE A 293 -1.58 -0.54 -5.12
CA PHE A 293 -2.81 0.12 -4.68
C PHE A 293 -3.20 1.28 -5.61
N ARG A 294 -2.24 2.12 -6.02
CA ARG A 294 -2.48 3.20 -6.97
C ARG A 294 -3.04 2.67 -8.29
N ARG A 295 -2.43 1.64 -8.89
CA ARG A 295 -2.90 1.02 -10.12
C ARG A 295 -4.26 0.35 -9.96
N ARG A 296 -4.56 -0.18 -8.78
CA ARG A 296 -5.89 -0.75 -8.46
C ARG A 296 -6.98 0.29 -8.30
N GLY A 297 -6.64 1.58 -8.21
CA GLY A 297 -7.59 2.67 -8.07
C GLY A 297 -7.79 3.18 -6.65
N TYR A 298 -6.97 2.77 -5.69
CA TYR A 298 -6.95 3.41 -4.37
C TYR A 298 -6.59 4.89 -4.50
N THR A 299 -7.12 5.69 -3.61
CA THR A 299 -6.80 7.11 -3.53
C THR A 299 -5.82 7.36 -2.37
N PRO A 300 -4.95 8.37 -2.47
CA PRO A 300 -4.09 8.72 -1.34
C PRO A 300 -4.89 9.09 -0.09
N GLU A 301 -6.05 9.73 -0.24
CA GLU A 301 -6.99 10.06 0.84
C GLU A 301 -7.46 8.80 1.56
N SER A 302 -7.87 7.76 0.82
CA SER A 302 -8.35 6.51 1.42
C SER A 302 -7.28 5.81 2.25
N ILE A 303 -6.01 5.86 1.80
CA ILE A 303 -4.89 5.27 2.54
C ILE A 303 -4.57 6.10 3.79
N ARG A 304 -4.55 7.44 3.69
CA ARG A 304 -4.35 8.31 4.85
C ARG A 304 -5.46 8.13 5.89
N ASN A 305 -6.72 8.11 5.46
CA ASN A 305 -7.87 7.89 6.33
C ASN A 305 -7.80 6.52 7.03
N PHE A 306 -7.38 5.47 6.31
CA PHE A 306 -7.15 4.16 6.91
C PHE A 306 -6.05 4.20 7.97
N CYS A 307 -4.92 4.85 7.68
CA CYS A 307 -3.82 4.98 8.65
C CYS A 307 -4.24 5.76 9.90
N GLU A 308 -5.07 6.79 9.75
CA GLU A 308 -5.63 7.56 10.86
C GLU A 308 -6.63 6.73 11.67
N ASP A 309 -7.55 6.02 11.01
CA ASP A 309 -8.56 5.18 11.64
C ASP A 309 -7.98 4.05 12.50
N ILE A 310 -6.92 3.38 12.03
CA ILE A 310 -6.26 2.33 12.81
C ILE A 310 -5.44 2.85 13.99
N GLY A 311 -5.09 4.13 13.96
CA GLY A 311 -4.37 4.82 15.03
C GLY A 311 -2.94 4.35 15.26
N VAL A 312 -2.38 4.78 16.39
CA VAL A 312 -1.01 4.48 16.82
C VAL A 312 -1.03 3.76 18.16
N ALA A 313 -0.45 2.57 18.23
CA ALA A 313 -0.44 1.74 19.42
C ALA A 313 0.97 1.30 19.80
N LYS A 314 1.17 0.95 21.09
CA LYS A 314 2.40 0.34 21.64
C LYS A 314 2.31 -1.19 21.75
N ARG A 315 1.26 -1.81 21.23
CA ARG A 315 1.09 -3.26 21.25
C ARG A 315 0.72 -3.73 19.86
N ASP A 316 1.32 -4.80 19.43
CA ASP A 316 0.98 -5.44 18.16
C ASP A 316 -0.47 -5.91 18.16
N ASN A 317 -1.13 -5.67 17.06
CA ASN A 317 -2.48 -6.13 16.76
C ASN A 317 -2.59 -6.48 15.28
N ILE A 318 -3.59 -7.28 14.92
CA ILE A 318 -3.90 -7.60 13.53
C ILE A 318 -5.09 -6.75 13.10
N ILE A 319 -4.91 -5.97 12.07
CA ILE A 319 -5.95 -5.15 11.45
C ILE A 319 -6.69 -5.98 10.41
N ASP A 320 -8.01 -5.93 10.42
CA ASP A 320 -8.81 -6.60 9.39
C ASP A 320 -8.70 -5.83 8.06
N TYR A 321 -8.38 -6.53 6.98
CA TYR A 321 -8.26 -5.98 5.62
C TYR A 321 -9.52 -5.22 5.18
N VAL A 322 -10.69 -5.62 5.69
CA VAL A 322 -11.96 -4.94 5.40
C VAL A 322 -11.94 -3.47 5.82
N ARG A 323 -11.17 -3.08 6.85
CA ARG A 323 -11.05 -1.67 7.26
C ARG A 323 -10.39 -0.81 6.17
N LEU A 324 -9.36 -1.35 5.50
CA LEU A 324 -8.72 -0.70 4.37
C LEU A 324 -9.71 -0.54 3.20
N GLU A 325 -10.45 -1.62 2.88
CA GLU A 325 -11.47 -1.57 1.82
C GLU A 325 -12.62 -0.62 2.16
N ASN A 326 -13.04 -0.55 3.43
CA ASN A 326 -14.12 0.37 3.85
C ASN A 326 -13.68 1.83 3.75
N SER A 327 -12.46 2.15 4.18
CA SER A 327 -11.89 3.50 3.99
C SER A 327 -11.89 3.92 2.52
N LEU A 328 -11.59 2.98 1.63
CA LEU A 328 -11.65 3.20 0.18
C LEU A 328 -13.08 3.41 -0.32
N ARG A 329 -14.03 2.54 0.09
CA ARG A 329 -15.45 2.66 -0.29
C ARG A 329 -16.04 3.99 0.16
N ASP A 330 -15.78 4.39 1.39
CA ASP A 330 -16.27 5.65 1.96
C ASP A 330 -15.76 6.88 1.19
N HIS A 331 -14.51 6.85 0.76
CA HIS A 331 -13.96 7.92 -0.05
C HIS A 331 -14.52 7.88 -1.48
N LEU A 332 -14.48 6.72 -2.15
CA LEU A 332 -14.96 6.59 -3.52
C LEU A 332 -16.47 6.86 -3.65
N ASN A 333 -17.26 6.55 -2.63
CA ASN A 333 -18.69 6.90 -2.64
C ASN A 333 -18.93 8.41 -2.81
N LYS A 334 -18.05 9.22 -2.26
CA LYS A 334 -18.12 10.68 -2.32
C LYS A 334 -17.59 11.27 -3.63
N VAL A 335 -16.55 10.65 -4.23
CA VAL A 335 -15.80 11.29 -5.33
C VAL A 335 -15.94 10.57 -6.67
N ALA A 336 -16.30 9.29 -6.70
CA ALA A 336 -16.34 8.52 -7.95
C ALA A 336 -17.65 8.78 -8.72
N PRO A 337 -17.59 9.28 -9.96
CA PRO A 337 -18.78 9.42 -10.79
C PRO A 337 -19.39 8.06 -11.11
N ARG A 338 -20.75 8.02 -11.12
CA ARG A 338 -21.51 6.82 -11.46
C ARG A 338 -21.56 6.66 -12.96
N ARG A 339 -21.41 5.44 -13.41
CA ARG A 339 -21.54 5.04 -14.83
C ARG A 339 -22.25 3.69 -14.92
N MET A 340 -22.93 3.46 -16.02
CA MET A 340 -23.52 2.14 -16.30
C MET A 340 -22.57 1.32 -17.17
N ALA A 341 -22.29 0.10 -16.73
CA ALA A 341 -21.47 -0.87 -17.42
C ALA A 341 -22.06 -2.27 -17.21
N VAL A 342 -22.20 -3.02 -18.28
CA VAL A 342 -22.71 -4.39 -18.28
C VAL A 342 -21.53 -5.32 -18.50
N LEU A 343 -21.21 -6.11 -17.50
CA LEU A 343 -20.00 -6.94 -17.50
C LEU A 343 -20.21 -8.31 -18.12
N ASN A 344 -21.41 -8.89 -17.94
CA ASN A 344 -21.83 -10.16 -18.57
C ASN A 344 -23.10 -9.91 -19.38
N PRO A 345 -22.98 -9.38 -20.60
CA PRO A 345 -24.14 -8.87 -21.36
C PRO A 345 -25.04 -9.96 -21.88
N VAL A 346 -26.34 -9.71 -21.80
CA VAL A 346 -27.39 -10.37 -22.61
C VAL A 346 -28.24 -9.29 -23.28
N LYS A 347 -28.64 -9.54 -24.51
CA LYS A 347 -29.44 -8.59 -25.29
C LYS A 347 -30.87 -8.53 -24.76
N LEU A 348 -31.44 -7.33 -24.71
CA LEU A 348 -32.83 -7.06 -24.37
C LEU A 348 -33.43 -6.21 -25.50
N VAL A 349 -34.56 -6.63 -26.06
CA VAL A 349 -35.30 -5.88 -27.09
C VAL A 349 -36.62 -5.43 -26.50
N ILE A 350 -36.92 -4.14 -26.65
CA ILE A 350 -38.22 -3.56 -26.26
C ILE A 350 -39.12 -3.52 -27.48
N ASP A 351 -40.01 -4.49 -27.62
CA ASP A 351 -40.79 -4.73 -28.83
C ASP A 351 -41.71 -3.57 -29.20
N ASN A 352 -42.27 -2.87 -28.22
CA ASN A 352 -43.15 -1.73 -28.44
C ASN A 352 -42.45 -0.35 -28.39
N TYR A 353 -41.11 -0.33 -28.36
CA TYR A 353 -40.36 0.92 -28.52
C TYR A 353 -40.14 1.20 -30.02
N PRO A 354 -40.30 2.47 -30.46
CA PRO A 354 -40.19 2.79 -31.89
C PRO A 354 -38.84 2.39 -32.48
N GLU A 355 -38.87 1.73 -33.61
CA GLU A 355 -37.67 1.28 -34.31
C GLU A 355 -36.82 2.47 -34.80
N GLY A 356 -35.52 2.38 -34.66
CA GLY A 356 -34.57 3.43 -35.05
C GLY A 356 -34.59 4.69 -34.16
N GLN A 357 -35.47 4.76 -33.17
CA GLN A 357 -35.51 5.89 -32.26
C GLN A 357 -34.41 5.77 -31.19
N THR A 358 -33.72 6.87 -30.96
CA THR A 358 -32.81 7.07 -29.79
C THR A 358 -33.27 8.31 -29.06
N GLU A 359 -33.43 8.21 -27.76
CA GLU A 359 -33.64 9.38 -26.90
C GLU A 359 -32.48 9.52 -25.89
N MET A 360 -32.23 10.74 -25.47
CA MET A 360 -31.21 11.02 -24.46
C MET A 360 -31.89 11.19 -23.09
N LEU A 361 -31.48 10.39 -22.13
CA LEU A 361 -31.97 10.40 -20.77
C LEU A 361 -30.96 11.02 -19.82
N SER A 362 -31.44 11.86 -18.90
CA SER A 362 -30.57 12.46 -17.89
C SER A 362 -30.24 11.47 -16.78
N ALA A 363 -28.97 11.28 -16.50
CA ALA A 363 -28.48 10.42 -15.44
C ALA A 363 -27.57 11.18 -14.46
N ILE A 364 -27.74 10.98 -13.17
CA ILE A 364 -26.97 11.64 -12.11
C ILE A 364 -25.54 11.12 -12.14
N ASN A 365 -24.55 12.03 -12.12
CA ASN A 365 -23.15 11.65 -12.08
C ASN A 365 -22.71 11.23 -10.68
N ASN A 366 -23.16 11.93 -9.65
CA ASN A 366 -22.83 11.59 -8.27
C ASN A 366 -23.96 12.04 -7.33
N PRO A 367 -24.72 11.12 -6.69
CA PRO A 367 -25.79 11.50 -5.77
C PRO A 367 -25.30 12.10 -4.46
N GLU A 368 -24.01 11.93 -4.12
CA GLU A 368 -23.39 12.51 -2.92
C GLU A 368 -22.87 13.95 -3.16
N ASN A 369 -22.82 14.40 -4.41
CA ASN A 369 -22.35 15.73 -4.79
C ASN A 369 -23.15 16.29 -5.98
N GLU A 370 -24.11 17.15 -5.70
CA GLU A 370 -24.95 17.79 -6.73
C GLU A 370 -24.14 18.61 -7.74
N ALA A 371 -22.96 19.13 -7.34
CA ALA A 371 -22.08 19.90 -8.22
C ALA A 371 -21.52 19.10 -9.39
N ASP A 372 -21.46 17.77 -9.26
CA ASP A 372 -21.05 16.87 -10.35
C ASP A 372 -22.08 16.77 -11.49
N GLY A 373 -23.30 17.28 -11.27
CA GLY A 373 -24.35 17.41 -12.26
C GLY A 373 -24.85 16.09 -12.83
N THR A 374 -25.30 16.16 -14.08
CA THR A 374 -25.88 15.03 -14.81
C THR A 374 -25.16 14.83 -16.15
N ARG A 375 -25.34 13.64 -16.74
CA ARG A 375 -24.94 13.32 -18.10
C ARG A 375 -26.12 12.84 -18.92
N GLN A 376 -25.98 12.85 -20.22
CA GLN A 376 -26.97 12.30 -21.15
C GLN A 376 -26.57 10.86 -21.54
N VAL A 377 -27.51 9.93 -21.36
CA VAL A 377 -27.32 8.51 -21.70
C VAL A 377 -28.28 8.14 -22.81
N PRO A 378 -27.82 7.60 -23.95
CA PRO A 378 -28.69 7.19 -25.03
C PRO A 378 -29.53 5.96 -24.64
N PHE A 379 -30.83 6.01 -24.93
CA PHE A 379 -31.77 4.91 -24.77
C PHE A 379 -32.35 4.54 -26.12
N SER A 380 -32.38 3.24 -26.42
CA SER A 380 -32.83 2.69 -27.70
C SER A 380 -33.68 1.44 -27.51
N ARG A 381 -34.25 0.93 -28.59
CA ARG A 381 -35.04 -0.30 -28.58
C ARG A 381 -34.24 -1.52 -28.13
N GLU A 382 -32.95 -1.58 -28.51
CA GLU A 382 -32.05 -2.67 -28.17
C GLU A 382 -31.10 -2.23 -27.05
N LEU A 383 -31.03 -3.02 -26.00
CA LEU A 383 -30.20 -2.78 -24.82
C LEU A 383 -29.37 -4.02 -24.48
N TYR A 384 -28.34 -3.82 -23.65
CA TYR A 384 -27.69 -4.88 -22.87
C TYR A 384 -28.01 -4.73 -21.39
N ILE A 385 -28.28 -5.85 -20.73
CA ILE A 385 -28.37 -5.96 -19.27
C ILE A 385 -27.44 -7.06 -18.78
N GLU A 386 -27.20 -7.15 -17.47
CA GLU A 386 -26.49 -8.29 -16.90
C GLU A 386 -27.30 -9.57 -17.09
N ARG A 387 -26.61 -10.63 -17.50
CA ARG A 387 -27.24 -11.96 -17.66
C ARG A 387 -27.84 -12.46 -16.35
N GLU A 388 -27.18 -12.17 -15.22
CA GLU A 388 -27.63 -12.54 -13.87
C GLU A 388 -28.85 -11.74 -13.40
N ASP A 389 -29.20 -10.67 -14.08
CA ASP A 389 -30.40 -9.87 -13.79
C ASP A 389 -31.67 -10.46 -14.40
N PHE A 390 -31.58 -11.54 -15.18
CA PHE A 390 -32.71 -12.26 -15.73
C PHE A 390 -32.72 -13.72 -15.29
N MET A 391 -33.91 -14.21 -14.95
CA MET A 391 -34.18 -15.61 -14.67
C MET A 391 -35.57 -15.97 -15.21
N GLU A 392 -35.66 -17.00 -16.08
CA GLU A 392 -36.90 -17.38 -16.73
C GLU A 392 -37.93 -17.87 -15.69
N GLU A 393 -37.53 -18.81 -14.82
CA GLU A 393 -38.29 -19.30 -13.69
C GLU A 393 -37.69 -18.79 -12.38
N ALA A 394 -38.24 -17.72 -11.84
CA ALA A 394 -37.68 -17.05 -10.70
C ALA A 394 -38.41 -17.33 -9.39
N PRO A 395 -37.69 -17.58 -8.27
CA PRO A 395 -38.29 -17.73 -6.96
C PRO A 395 -38.93 -16.44 -6.46
N LYS A 396 -39.86 -16.53 -5.50
CA LYS A 396 -40.62 -15.37 -4.96
C LYS A 396 -39.75 -14.20 -4.47
N LYS A 397 -38.56 -14.49 -3.96
CA LYS A 397 -37.62 -13.47 -3.43
C LYS A 397 -36.61 -12.93 -4.47
N TYR A 398 -36.75 -13.31 -5.73
CA TYR A 398 -35.93 -12.76 -6.81
C TYR A 398 -36.50 -11.43 -7.27
N PHE A 399 -35.84 -10.33 -6.93
CA PHE A 399 -36.30 -8.97 -7.23
C PHE A 399 -35.59 -8.38 -8.46
N ARG A 400 -35.51 -9.16 -9.54
CA ARG A 400 -34.94 -8.79 -10.83
C ARG A 400 -35.91 -9.20 -11.94
N LEU A 401 -35.47 -9.13 -13.19
CA LEU A 401 -36.31 -9.40 -14.33
C LEU A 401 -36.62 -10.91 -14.47
N SER A 402 -37.86 -11.24 -14.69
CA SER A 402 -38.31 -12.58 -15.08
C SER A 402 -39.58 -12.48 -15.94
N LEU A 403 -39.98 -13.57 -16.59
CA LEU A 403 -41.18 -13.57 -17.43
C LEU A 403 -42.41 -13.07 -16.65
N GLY A 404 -43.12 -12.11 -17.25
CA GLY A 404 -44.31 -11.48 -16.67
C GLY A 404 -44.06 -10.54 -15.50
N ARG A 405 -42.84 -10.32 -15.09
CA ARG A 405 -42.49 -9.37 -14.02
C ARG A 405 -41.99 -8.05 -14.56
N GLU A 406 -42.44 -6.97 -13.93
CA GLU A 406 -42.03 -5.61 -14.22
C GLU A 406 -40.86 -5.17 -13.34
N VAL A 407 -39.85 -4.54 -13.93
CA VAL A 407 -38.72 -3.91 -13.25
C VAL A 407 -38.50 -2.51 -13.83
N ARG A 408 -37.76 -1.70 -13.07
CA ARG A 408 -37.30 -0.38 -13.51
C ARG A 408 -35.95 -0.52 -14.21
N LEU A 409 -35.83 0.04 -15.41
CA LEU A 409 -34.53 0.37 -16.00
C LEU A 409 -34.09 1.74 -15.46
N ARG A 410 -32.92 1.79 -14.86
CA ARG A 410 -32.42 2.97 -14.16
C ARG A 410 -32.43 4.21 -15.05
N TYR A 411 -32.97 5.31 -14.58
CA TYR A 411 -33.18 6.58 -15.31
C TYR A 411 -34.15 6.51 -16.50
N ALA A 412 -34.68 5.35 -16.83
CA ALA A 412 -35.45 5.13 -18.04
C ALA A 412 -36.93 4.80 -17.76
N TYR A 413 -37.33 3.57 -17.98
CA TYR A 413 -38.73 3.13 -17.96
C TYR A 413 -38.93 1.84 -17.17
N PHE A 414 -40.18 1.52 -16.86
CA PHE A 414 -40.52 0.16 -16.45
C PHE A 414 -40.63 -0.72 -17.65
N VAL A 415 -40.11 -1.94 -17.53
CA VAL A 415 -40.17 -2.99 -18.57
C VAL A 415 -40.67 -4.30 -17.99
N THR A 416 -41.41 -5.06 -18.82
CA THR A 416 -41.93 -6.38 -18.46
C THR A 416 -41.45 -7.38 -19.47
N ALA A 417 -40.77 -8.46 -19.03
CA ALA A 417 -40.33 -9.51 -19.95
C ALA A 417 -41.49 -10.36 -20.43
N GLN A 418 -41.53 -10.62 -21.76
CA GLN A 418 -42.59 -11.36 -22.44
C GLN A 418 -42.12 -12.74 -22.87
N SER A 419 -40.93 -12.84 -23.46
CA SER A 419 -40.38 -14.07 -24.01
C SER A 419 -38.86 -14.01 -24.09
N VAL A 420 -38.23 -15.13 -24.42
CA VAL A 420 -36.78 -15.24 -24.62
C VAL A 420 -36.48 -15.99 -25.92
N GLU A 421 -35.34 -15.67 -26.52
CA GLU A 421 -34.73 -16.47 -27.58
C GLU A 421 -33.57 -17.26 -26.98
N LYS A 422 -33.35 -18.48 -27.48
CA LYS A 422 -32.28 -19.37 -27.02
C LYS A 422 -31.46 -19.88 -28.18
N ASP A 423 -30.20 -20.13 -27.94
CA ASP A 423 -29.33 -20.84 -28.89
C ASP A 423 -29.58 -22.36 -28.87
N ALA A 424 -28.83 -23.10 -29.70
CA ALA A 424 -28.94 -24.55 -29.79
C ALA A 424 -28.62 -25.30 -28.49
N ASP A 425 -27.84 -24.67 -27.61
CA ASP A 425 -27.43 -25.21 -26.31
C ASP A 425 -28.40 -24.82 -25.18
N GLY A 426 -29.44 -24.05 -25.50
CA GLY A 426 -30.45 -23.59 -24.55
C GLY A 426 -30.10 -22.33 -23.77
N ASN A 427 -28.99 -21.65 -24.09
CA ASN A 427 -28.63 -20.40 -23.48
C ASN A 427 -29.47 -19.26 -24.02
N ILE A 428 -29.91 -18.36 -23.13
CA ILE A 428 -30.68 -17.18 -23.52
C ILE A 428 -29.76 -16.20 -24.28
N THR A 429 -30.17 -15.87 -25.50
CA THR A 429 -29.45 -14.93 -26.37
C THR A 429 -30.13 -13.58 -26.47
N CYS A 430 -31.46 -13.52 -26.29
CA CYS A 430 -32.23 -12.30 -26.30
C CYS A 430 -33.44 -12.40 -25.37
N ILE A 431 -33.79 -11.29 -24.72
CA ILE A 431 -34.97 -11.15 -23.87
C ILE A 431 -35.88 -10.13 -24.55
N HIS A 432 -37.14 -10.51 -24.82
CA HIS A 432 -38.16 -9.62 -25.38
C HIS A 432 -38.99 -9.00 -24.24
N CYS A 433 -39.10 -7.67 -24.26
CA CYS A 433 -39.81 -6.90 -23.24
C CYS A 433 -40.77 -5.93 -23.90
N THR A 434 -41.78 -5.51 -23.14
CA THR A 434 -42.54 -4.30 -23.40
C THR A 434 -42.21 -3.24 -22.35
N TYR A 435 -42.27 -1.95 -22.72
CA TYR A 435 -42.08 -0.85 -21.79
C TYR A 435 -43.37 -0.07 -21.58
N ASP A 436 -43.49 0.62 -20.47
CA ASP A 436 -44.57 1.57 -20.19
C ASP A 436 -44.06 3.00 -20.45
N PRO A 437 -44.51 3.67 -21.53
CA PRO A 437 -44.08 5.02 -21.88
C PRO A 437 -44.38 6.07 -20.81
N ALA A 438 -45.40 5.83 -19.97
CA ALA A 438 -45.77 6.76 -18.89
C ALA A 438 -44.78 6.82 -17.72
N THR A 439 -43.85 5.86 -17.65
CA THR A 439 -42.86 5.72 -16.56
C THR A 439 -41.52 6.36 -16.87
N ARG A 440 -41.44 7.30 -17.80
CA ARG A 440 -40.21 8.00 -18.17
C ARG A 440 -39.57 8.64 -16.95
N GLY A 441 -38.27 8.40 -16.74
CA GLY A 441 -37.50 8.81 -15.56
C GLY A 441 -37.58 7.82 -14.40
N GLY A 442 -38.39 6.76 -14.51
CA GLY A 442 -38.40 5.62 -13.60
C GLY A 442 -39.45 5.68 -12.48
N ASP A 443 -40.48 6.53 -12.60
CA ASP A 443 -41.63 6.54 -11.71
C ASP A 443 -42.95 6.33 -12.48
N ALA A 444 -43.91 5.64 -11.86
CA ALA A 444 -45.21 5.38 -12.46
C ALA A 444 -46.23 6.41 -12.01
N PRO A 445 -47.00 7.04 -12.96
CA PRO A 445 -48.04 8.04 -12.60
C PRO A 445 -49.17 7.47 -11.75
N ASP A 446 -49.45 6.19 -11.84
CA ASP A 446 -50.44 5.47 -11.02
C ASP A 446 -49.94 5.10 -9.61
N GLY A 447 -48.68 5.45 -9.29
CA GLY A 447 -48.07 5.22 -7.98
C GLY A 447 -47.65 3.78 -7.70
N ARG A 448 -47.77 2.87 -8.69
CA ARG A 448 -47.26 1.50 -8.51
C ARG A 448 -45.75 1.48 -8.34
N LYS A 449 -45.27 0.59 -7.49
CA LYS A 449 -43.85 0.45 -7.17
C LYS A 449 -43.33 -0.90 -7.66
N VAL A 450 -42.18 -0.88 -8.32
CA VAL A 450 -41.42 -2.07 -8.67
C VAL A 450 -40.25 -2.25 -7.69
N LYS A 451 -39.93 -3.50 -7.36
CA LYS A 451 -38.88 -3.81 -6.39
C LYS A 451 -37.50 -3.89 -7.00
N GLY A 452 -37.40 -4.18 -8.30
CA GLY A 452 -36.13 -4.33 -9.02
C GLY A 452 -35.77 -3.09 -9.84
N THR A 453 -34.52 -2.64 -9.74
CA THR A 453 -33.94 -1.63 -10.62
C THR A 453 -32.69 -2.23 -11.28
N LEU A 454 -32.63 -2.21 -12.60
CA LEU A 454 -31.52 -2.72 -13.39
C LEU A 454 -30.75 -1.57 -14.05
N HIS A 455 -29.44 -1.70 -14.12
CA HIS A 455 -28.62 -0.89 -15.03
C HIS A 455 -28.61 -1.54 -16.41
N TRP A 456 -28.28 -0.76 -17.40
CA TRP A 456 -28.39 -1.13 -18.80
C TRP A 456 -27.47 -0.28 -19.67
N VAL A 457 -27.22 -0.72 -20.90
CA VAL A 457 -26.48 0.07 -21.90
C VAL A 457 -27.18 -0.08 -23.24
N SER A 458 -27.33 1.02 -24.00
CA SER A 458 -27.88 1.00 -25.34
C SER A 458 -26.98 0.19 -26.28
N ALA A 459 -27.51 -0.85 -26.89
CA ALA A 459 -26.73 -1.76 -27.75
C ALA A 459 -26.04 -1.06 -28.94
N PRO A 460 -26.71 -0.19 -29.70
CA PRO A 460 -26.07 0.51 -30.82
C PRO A 460 -25.05 1.56 -30.42
N HIS A 461 -25.02 1.98 -29.14
CA HIS A 461 -24.13 3.02 -28.63
C HIS A 461 -23.08 2.46 -27.67
N ALA A 462 -23.14 1.18 -27.33
CA ALA A 462 -22.24 0.56 -26.36
C ALA A 462 -20.79 0.54 -26.83
N ILE A 463 -19.87 0.72 -25.90
CA ILE A 463 -18.44 0.61 -26.11
C ILE A 463 -17.96 -0.71 -25.53
N ASP A 464 -17.12 -1.41 -26.26
CA ASP A 464 -16.49 -2.64 -25.79
C ASP A 464 -15.31 -2.34 -24.88
N ALA A 465 -15.15 -3.14 -23.82
CA ALA A 465 -14.02 -3.06 -22.93
C ALA A 465 -13.65 -4.42 -22.34
N GLU A 466 -12.39 -4.55 -21.95
CA GLU A 466 -11.89 -5.57 -21.04
C GLU A 466 -12.08 -5.10 -19.60
N VAL A 467 -12.56 -5.95 -18.72
CA VAL A 467 -12.66 -5.67 -17.28
C VAL A 467 -11.95 -6.74 -16.49
N ARG A 468 -11.00 -6.33 -15.69
CA ARG A 468 -10.19 -7.17 -14.82
C ARG A 468 -10.78 -7.16 -13.41
N MET A 469 -11.38 -8.27 -13.02
CA MET A 469 -12.04 -8.45 -11.74
C MET A 469 -11.01 -8.86 -10.69
N PHE A 470 -10.26 -7.89 -10.19
CA PHE A 470 -9.29 -8.14 -9.13
C PHE A 470 -9.98 -8.39 -7.78
N ASP A 471 -9.44 -9.33 -7.00
CA ASP A 471 -9.81 -9.63 -5.63
C ASP A 471 -8.55 -9.72 -4.75
N ARG A 472 -8.69 -10.16 -3.49
CA ARG A 472 -7.56 -10.39 -2.58
C ARG A 472 -6.64 -11.45 -3.15
N LEU A 473 -5.33 -11.22 -3.03
CA LEU A 473 -4.32 -12.16 -3.53
C LEU A 473 -4.30 -13.47 -2.75
N PHE A 474 -4.59 -13.42 -1.44
CA PHE A 474 -4.61 -14.59 -0.55
C PHE A 474 -6.02 -14.92 -0.07
N ALA A 475 -6.29 -16.22 0.06
CA ALA A 475 -7.58 -16.74 0.47
C ALA A 475 -7.73 -16.91 2.00
N THR A 476 -6.61 -16.88 2.75
CA THR A 476 -6.57 -17.13 4.18
C THR A 476 -6.22 -15.88 4.99
N GLU A 477 -6.70 -15.80 6.23
CA GLU A 477 -6.43 -14.65 7.12
C GLU A 477 -4.95 -14.51 7.48
N ALA A 478 -4.23 -15.61 7.64
CA ALA A 478 -2.81 -15.66 7.96
C ALA A 478 -2.01 -16.34 6.83
N PRO A 479 -1.80 -15.68 5.70
CA PRO A 479 -1.18 -16.33 4.53
C PRO A 479 0.28 -16.73 4.74
N ASP A 480 0.96 -16.15 5.73
CA ASP A 480 2.32 -16.53 6.13
C ASP A 480 2.37 -17.88 6.88
N GLU A 481 1.26 -18.33 7.44
CA GLU A 481 1.11 -19.60 8.14
C GLU A 481 0.70 -20.69 7.14
N ALA A 482 1.57 -21.65 6.91
CA ALA A 482 1.31 -22.79 6.05
C ALA A 482 1.48 -24.11 6.83
N PRO A 483 0.64 -25.12 6.60
CA PRO A 483 0.83 -26.45 7.16
C PRO A 483 2.17 -27.05 6.77
N GLU A 484 2.61 -28.07 7.52
CA GLU A 484 3.86 -28.78 7.22
C GLU A 484 3.89 -29.28 5.75
N GLY A 485 4.98 -29.03 5.06
CA GLY A 485 5.17 -29.38 3.65
C GLY A 485 4.52 -28.43 2.65
N LYS A 486 3.87 -27.35 3.11
CA LYS A 486 3.31 -26.28 2.28
C LYS A 486 4.04 -24.95 2.49
N THR A 487 3.79 -23.99 1.61
CA THR A 487 4.34 -22.63 1.67
C THR A 487 3.21 -21.61 1.62
N PHE A 488 3.55 -20.34 1.81
CA PHE A 488 2.59 -19.24 1.65
C PHE A 488 1.94 -19.19 0.25
N LEU A 489 2.59 -19.79 -0.77
CA LEU A 489 2.06 -19.86 -2.14
C LEU A 489 0.82 -20.76 -2.23
N ASP A 490 0.70 -21.76 -1.36
CA ASP A 490 -0.49 -22.62 -1.28
C ASP A 490 -1.73 -21.89 -0.78
N ASN A 491 -1.54 -20.72 -0.16
CA ASN A 491 -2.59 -19.83 0.33
C ASN A 491 -3.06 -18.78 -0.69
N LEU A 492 -2.51 -18.80 -1.91
CA LEU A 492 -2.95 -17.91 -2.97
C LEU A 492 -4.42 -18.14 -3.32
N ASN A 493 -5.15 -17.04 -3.56
CA ASN A 493 -6.53 -17.10 -4.03
C ASN A 493 -6.55 -17.37 -5.55
N PRO A 494 -7.02 -18.55 -6.00
CA PRO A 494 -7.08 -18.88 -7.42
C PRO A 494 -8.03 -17.96 -8.21
N ASN A 495 -8.95 -17.30 -7.52
CA ASN A 495 -9.92 -16.38 -8.12
C ASN A 495 -9.52 -14.91 -7.90
N SER A 496 -8.25 -14.63 -7.59
CA SER A 496 -7.77 -13.27 -7.35
C SER A 496 -7.80 -12.36 -8.57
N LEU A 497 -7.91 -12.94 -9.77
CA LEU A 497 -8.07 -12.23 -11.04
C LEU A 497 -8.96 -13.05 -12.00
N GLN A 498 -10.02 -12.44 -12.46
CA GLN A 498 -10.83 -12.90 -13.58
C GLN A 498 -10.87 -11.82 -14.65
N VAL A 499 -10.56 -12.15 -15.88
CA VAL A 499 -10.59 -11.21 -17.01
C VAL A 499 -11.89 -11.43 -17.81
N LEU A 500 -12.71 -10.38 -17.88
CA LEU A 500 -13.94 -10.37 -18.66
C LEU A 500 -13.70 -9.62 -19.98
N GLN A 501 -13.99 -10.28 -21.09
CA GLN A 501 -13.90 -9.71 -22.43
C GLN A 501 -15.28 -9.23 -22.89
N HIS A 502 -15.30 -8.23 -23.79
CA HIS A 502 -16.52 -7.74 -24.44
C HIS A 502 -17.59 -7.20 -23.47
N CYS A 503 -17.18 -6.65 -22.33
CA CYS A 503 -18.08 -5.88 -21.47
C CYS A 503 -18.63 -4.68 -22.23
N LYS A 504 -19.88 -4.30 -21.96
CA LYS A 504 -20.57 -3.21 -22.66
C LYS A 504 -20.70 -2.00 -21.76
N LEU A 505 -20.12 -0.89 -22.18
CA LEU A 505 -20.06 0.36 -21.41
C LEU A 505 -20.94 1.44 -22.04
N GLU A 506 -21.48 2.34 -21.22
CA GLU A 506 -22.12 3.55 -21.72
C GLU A 506 -21.11 4.47 -22.44
N PRO A 507 -21.54 5.28 -23.46
CA PRO A 507 -20.63 6.12 -24.23
C PRO A 507 -19.79 7.13 -23.44
N ALA A 508 -20.28 7.58 -22.29
CA ALA A 508 -19.55 8.51 -21.42
C ALA A 508 -18.20 7.94 -20.91
N LEU A 509 -17.97 6.63 -21.03
CA LEU A 509 -16.70 6.00 -20.68
C LEU A 509 -15.70 5.93 -21.85
N ALA A 510 -16.06 6.41 -23.06
CA ALA A 510 -15.15 6.40 -24.21
C ALA A 510 -13.88 7.21 -23.99
N GLU A 511 -13.97 8.28 -23.20
CA GLU A 511 -12.86 9.20 -22.91
C GLU A 511 -12.10 8.84 -21.62
N ALA A 512 -12.43 7.69 -21.02
CA ALA A 512 -11.75 7.24 -19.81
C ALA A 512 -10.29 6.85 -20.12
N HIS A 513 -9.35 7.47 -19.41
CA HIS A 513 -7.91 7.29 -19.62
C HIS A 513 -7.14 7.44 -18.31
N MET A 514 -5.83 7.26 -18.35
CA MET A 514 -4.96 7.61 -17.24
C MET A 514 -4.80 9.13 -17.20
N THR A 515 -4.79 9.71 -16.01
CA THR A 515 -4.59 11.15 -15.79
C THR A 515 -3.25 11.40 -15.11
N THR A 516 -2.75 12.61 -15.19
CA THR A 516 -1.55 13.03 -14.45
C THR A 516 -1.97 14.09 -13.43
N ASN A 517 -1.65 13.86 -12.16
CA ASN A 517 -1.97 14.81 -11.10
C ASN A 517 -1.03 16.03 -11.11
N ASP A 518 -1.25 16.99 -10.22
CA ASP A 518 -0.47 18.22 -10.06
C ASP A 518 1.01 17.99 -9.72
N LYS A 519 1.37 16.79 -9.29
CA LYS A 519 2.74 16.36 -8.96
C LYS A 519 3.42 15.58 -10.08
N GLY A 520 2.79 15.49 -11.25
CA GLY A 520 3.31 14.75 -12.40
C GLY A 520 3.21 13.22 -12.27
N ILE A 521 2.37 12.72 -11.36
CA ILE A 521 2.19 11.28 -11.11
C ILE A 521 0.97 10.80 -11.89
N GLU A 522 1.16 9.72 -12.64
CA GLU A 522 0.07 9.07 -13.37
C GLU A 522 -0.90 8.37 -12.41
N GLU A 523 -2.18 8.63 -12.59
CA GLU A 523 -3.27 8.08 -11.79
C GLU A 523 -4.43 7.60 -12.68
N PRO A 524 -5.14 6.51 -12.29
CA PRO A 524 -6.32 6.08 -13.00
C PRO A 524 -7.51 7.01 -12.73
N MET A 525 -8.38 7.18 -13.72
CA MET A 525 -9.74 7.67 -13.50
C MET A 525 -10.55 6.59 -12.79
N ARG A 526 -11.35 7.00 -11.81
CA ARG A 526 -12.12 6.11 -10.94
C ARG A 526 -13.61 6.32 -11.13
N PHE A 527 -14.37 5.22 -11.14
CA PHE A 527 -15.81 5.22 -11.37
C PHE A 527 -16.50 4.25 -10.42
N GLN A 528 -17.76 4.52 -10.11
CA GLN A 528 -18.67 3.48 -9.65
C GLN A 528 -19.43 2.94 -10.86
N PHE A 529 -19.22 1.68 -11.21
CA PHE A 529 -20.15 0.98 -12.11
C PHE A 529 -21.39 0.61 -11.29
N GLU A 530 -22.47 1.26 -11.62
CA GLU A 530 -23.70 1.22 -10.83
C GLU A 530 -24.16 -0.22 -10.56
N ARG A 531 -24.39 -0.56 -9.31
CA ARG A 531 -24.72 -1.89 -8.78
C ARG A 531 -23.58 -2.93 -8.83
N MET A 532 -22.46 -2.66 -9.51
CA MET A 532 -21.39 -3.64 -9.75
C MET A 532 -20.20 -3.46 -8.81
N GLY A 533 -19.77 -2.25 -8.56
CA GLY A 533 -18.59 -1.96 -7.74
C GLY A 533 -17.88 -0.67 -8.13
N TYR A 534 -16.68 -0.50 -7.60
CA TYR A 534 -15.79 0.58 -8.00
C TYR A 534 -14.73 0.03 -8.95
N PHE A 535 -14.48 0.79 -10.01
CA PHE A 535 -13.56 0.43 -11.08
C PHE A 535 -12.69 1.62 -11.44
N CYS A 536 -11.55 1.35 -12.05
CA CYS A 536 -10.66 2.39 -12.54
C CYS A 536 -10.06 2.00 -13.88
N THR A 537 -9.60 3.01 -14.64
CA THR A 537 -8.84 2.76 -15.87
C THR A 537 -7.52 2.06 -15.56
N ASP A 538 -7.05 1.22 -16.47
CA ASP A 538 -5.70 0.66 -16.40
C ASP A 538 -4.80 1.31 -17.45
N ARG A 539 -3.50 1.40 -17.18
CA ARG A 539 -2.50 1.92 -18.11
C ARG A 539 -2.33 1.09 -19.38
N ASP A 540 -2.83 -0.16 -19.37
CA ASP A 540 -2.85 -1.02 -20.56
C ASP A 540 -3.96 -0.61 -21.55
N SER A 541 -4.83 0.36 -21.20
CA SER A 541 -5.84 0.90 -22.09
C SER A 541 -5.23 1.60 -23.29
N THR A 542 -5.83 1.37 -24.44
CA THR A 542 -5.58 2.14 -25.67
C THR A 542 -6.91 2.70 -26.18
N PRO A 543 -6.92 3.67 -27.11
CA PRO A 543 -8.18 4.19 -27.68
C PRO A 543 -9.08 3.11 -28.30
N ASP A 544 -8.48 2.04 -28.83
CA ASP A 544 -9.20 0.93 -29.46
C ASP A 544 -9.45 -0.26 -28.52
N HIS A 545 -8.89 -0.24 -27.31
CA HIS A 545 -9.02 -1.31 -26.33
C HIS A 545 -9.00 -0.75 -24.91
N LEU A 546 -10.17 -0.45 -24.39
CA LEU A 546 -10.31 0.04 -23.02
C LEU A 546 -10.17 -1.09 -22.02
N VAL A 547 -9.40 -0.86 -20.97
CA VAL A 547 -9.17 -1.79 -19.86
C VAL A 547 -9.53 -1.12 -18.55
N PHE A 548 -10.37 -1.79 -17.75
CA PHE A 548 -10.74 -1.35 -16.41
C PHE A 548 -10.38 -2.40 -15.38
N ASN A 549 -9.91 -1.95 -14.21
CA ASN A 549 -9.63 -2.78 -13.06
C ASN A 549 -10.75 -2.62 -12.02
N ARG A 550 -11.26 -3.73 -11.48
CA ARG A 550 -12.08 -3.64 -10.28
C ARG A 550 -11.24 -3.20 -9.10
N THR A 551 -11.58 -2.03 -8.54
CA THR A 551 -10.93 -1.47 -7.36
C THR A 551 -11.42 -2.18 -6.10
N CYS A 552 -12.73 -2.19 -5.86
CA CYS A 552 -13.37 -2.94 -4.79
C CYS A 552 -14.86 -3.15 -5.05
N THR A 553 -15.48 -4.04 -4.28
CA THR A 553 -16.92 -4.29 -4.28
C THR A 553 -17.67 -3.17 -3.56
N LEU A 554 -18.98 -3.01 -3.82
CA LEU A 554 -19.82 -2.03 -3.10
C LEU A 554 -20.00 -2.35 -1.62
N LYS A 555 -19.91 -3.63 -1.25
CA LYS A 555 -20.03 -4.13 0.12
C LYS A 555 -18.96 -5.18 0.36
N ASP A 556 -18.66 -5.44 1.62
CA ASP A 556 -17.76 -6.53 1.98
C ASP A 556 -18.29 -7.88 1.44
N SER A 557 -17.61 -8.40 0.42
CA SER A 557 -17.92 -9.69 -0.19
C SER A 557 -17.35 -10.88 0.58
N TRP A 558 -16.36 -10.64 1.47
CA TRP A 558 -15.69 -11.66 2.27
C TRP A 558 -16.36 -11.93 3.60
N ALA A 559 -17.31 -11.10 4.04
CA ALA A 559 -18.09 -11.30 5.25
C ALA A 559 -18.80 -12.67 5.30
N LYS A 560 -19.19 -13.22 4.15
CA LYS A 560 -19.85 -14.52 4.03
C LYS A 560 -18.87 -15.69 4.09
N VAL A 561 -17.64 -15.50 3.63
CA VAL A 561 -16.58 -16.54 3.64
C VAL A 561 -16.17 -16.88 5.07
N LYS A 562 -16.24 -15.91 5.98
CA LYS A 562 -15.95 -16.10 7.42
C LYS A 562 -16.99 -16.97 8.15
N VAL A 563 -18.18 -17.15 7.59
CA VAL A 563 -19.29 -17.91 8.24
C VAL A 563 -19.26 -19.38 7.82
N GLU A 564 -18.60 -19.72 6.71
CA GLU A 564 -18.53 -21.08 6.16
C GLU A 564 -17.22 -21.82 6.51
N GLY A 565 -16.26 -21.18 7.16
CA GLY A 565 -15.00 -21.73 7.68
C GLY A 565 -15.05 -21.91 9.19
#